data_56175f1d2a28bbe05e0a2ade77ac43e2
#
_entry.id   56175f1d2a28bbe05e0a2ade77ac43e2
#
_cell.length_a   1.000
_cell.length_b   1.000
_cell.length_c   1.000
_cell.angle_alpha   90.00
_cell.angle_beta   90.00
_cell.angle_gamma   90.00
#
_symmetry.space_group_name_H-M   'P 1'
#
loop_
_entity.id
_entity.type
_entity.pdbx_description
1 polymer ?
#
loop_
_entity_poly.entity_id
_entity_poly.type
_entity_poly.pdbx_seq_one_letter_code
_entity_poly.pdbx_strand_id
1 'polypeptide(L)'
;MRKSQRKIWLLSILFFSVGCEQTAPPAPTLATIDHPTAIMKAELQSAIVQLKGGAAPRLADDVFSTGSSLLIEQTSNLAGPLESPIYVTNKESVARFELQKRGDLCVLYFPKTQNYVPLEHVKCRPTYSAEK
;
A
#
# COMPACT_ATOMS: atom_id res chain seq x y z
N MET A 1 36.64 -54.04 -48.45
CA MET A 1 36.92 -52.75 -47.83
C MET A 1 35.59 -51.97 -47.70
N ARG A 2 35.07 -51.96 -46.54
CA ARG A 2 33.80 -51.22 -46.26
C ARG A 2 34.13 -49.93 -45.58
N LYS A 3 33.90 -48.81 -46.26
CA LYS A 3 33.97 -47.47 -45.67
C LYS A 3 32.71 -47.24 -44.84
N SER A 4 32.92 -47.23 -43.52
CA SER A 4 31.87 -46.83 -42.57
C SER A 4 31.66 -45.33 -42.66
N GLN A 5 30.55 -44.92 -43.23
CA GLN A 5 30.05 -43.54 -43.20
C GLN A 5 29.40 -43.30 -41.85
N ARG A 6 30.15 -42.72 -40.93
CA ARG A 6 29.56 -42.17 -39.70
C ARG A 6 28.86 -40.84 -40.01
N LYS A 7 27.55 -40.93 -40.21
CA LYS A 7 26.71 -39.72 -40.23
C LYS A 7 26.70 -39.11 -38.83
N ILE A 8 27.42 -38.04 -38.70
CA ILE A 8 27.37 -37.20 -37.51
C ILE A 8 26.08 -36.38 -37.63
N TRP A 9 25.05 -36.76 -36.83
CA TRP A 9 23.87 -35.96 -36.63
C TRP A 9 24.26 -34.83 -35.67
N LEU A 10 24.48 -33.64 -36.22
CA LEU A 10 24.56 -32.43 -35.45
C LEU A 10 23.12 -32.06 -35.04
N LEU A 11 22.74 -32.46 -33.83
CA LEU A 11 21.55 -31.97 -33.19
C LEU A 11 21.78 -30.52 -32.82
N SER A 12 21.27 -29.60 -33.62
CA SER A 12 21.22 -28.19 -33.34
C SER A 12 20.13 -27.97 -32.26
N ILE A 13 20.55 -27.92 -31.00
CA ILE A 13 19.66 -27.56 -29.88
C ILE A 13 19.47 -26.04 -29.96
N LEU A 14 18.36 -25.61 -30.56
CA LEU A 14 17.89 -24.23 -30.44
C LEU A 14 17.42 -24.03 -29.00
N PHE A 15 18.28 -23.38 -28.21
CA PHE A 15 17.86 -22.80 -26.94
C PHE A 15 16.94 -21.63 -27.23
N PHE A 16 15.64 -21.86 -27.12
CA PHE A 16 14.65 -20.81 -26.97
C PHE A 16 14.85 -20.24 -25.53
N SER A 17 15.62 -19.19 -25.41
CA SER A 17 15.61 -18.35 -24.23
C SER A 17 14.27 -17.62 -24.19
N VAL A 18 13.28 -18.20 -23.49
CA VAL A 18 12.07 -17.50 -23.08
C VAL A 18 12.53 -16.47 -22.06
N GLY A 19 12.82 -15.26 -22.52
CA GLY A 19 13.02 -14.14 -21.65
C GLY A 19 11.71 -13.88 -20.90
N CYS A 20 11.66 -14.19 -19.60
CA CYS A 20 10.65 -13.64 -18.72
C CYS A 20 10.87 -12.13 -18.69
N GLU A 21 10.08 -11.38 -19.46
CA GLU A 21 9.91 -9.96 -19.21
C GLU A 21 9.23 -9.84 -17.84
N GLN A 22 10.03 -9.71 -16.81
CA GLN A 22 9.54 -9.25 -15.52
C GLN A 22 9.16 -7.80 -15.68
N THR A 23 7.90 -7.57 -16.01
CA THR A 23 7.32 -6.24 -15.94
C THR A 23 7.38 -5.82 -14.48
N ALA A 24 8.27 -4.87 -14.18
CA ALA A 24 8.35 -4.32 -12.82
C ALA A 24 6.98 -3.81 -12.38
N PRO A 25 6.54 -4.08 -11.14
CA PRO A 25 5.26 -3.56 -10.67
C PRO A 25 5.26 -2.03 -10.79
N PRO A 26 4.15 -1.42 -11.22
CA PRO A 26 4.08 0.02 -11.39
C PRO A 26 4.41 0.73 -10.08
N ALA A 27 5.18 1.81 -10.15
CA ALA A 27 5.55 2.61 -9.00
C ALA A 27 4.31 3.14 -8.28
N PRO A 28 4.27 3.13 -6.93
CA PRO A 28 3.15 3.67 -6.18
C PRO A 28 3.06 5.19 -6.39
N THR A 29 1.85 5.67 -6.63
CA THR A 29 1.54 7.10 -6.78
C THR A 29 0.61 7.52 -5.65
N LEU A 30 0.83 8.68 -5.05
CA LEU A 30 -0.11 9.24 -4.09
C LEU A 30 -1.46 9.49 -4.75
N ALA A 31 -2.54 9.28 -4.02
CA ALA A 31 -3.90 9.34 -4.56
C ALA A 31 -4.87 10.07 -3.61
N THR A 32 -5.99 10.51 -4.18
CA THR A 32 -7.10 11.15 -3.47
C THR A 32 -8.43 10.51 -3.84
N ILE A 33 -9.46 10.76 -3.04
CA ILE A 33 -10.83 10.31 -3.27
C ILE A 33 -11.70 11.53 -3.51
N ASP A 34 -12.49 11.56 -4.59
CA ASP A 34 -13.35 12.72 -4.88
C ASP A 34 -14.53 12.83 -3.94
N HIS A 35 -15.21 11.74 -3.71
CA HIS A 35 -16.43 11.70 -2.90
C HIS A 35 -16.40 10.46 -2.01
N PRO A 36 -15.82 10.55 -0.79
CA PRO A 36 -15.82 9.44 0.14
C PRO A 36 -17.22 9.03 0.54
N THR A 37 -17.58 7.78 0.30
CA THR A 37 -18.86 7.20 0.72
C THR A 37 -18.73 6.47 2.06
N ALA A 38 -19.87 6.15 2.69
CA ALA A 38 -19.86 5.39 3.92
C ALA A 38 -19.18 4.01 3.78
N ILE A 39 -19.35 3.36 2.63
CA ILE A 39 -18.70 2.06 2.33
C ILE A 39 -17.20 2.22 2.22
N MET A 40 -16.73 3.25 1.51
CA MET A 40 -15.29 3.55 1.40
C MET A 40 -14.67 3.86 2.77
N LYS A 41 -15.36 4.64 3.60
CA LYS A 41 -14.89 4.95 4.96
C LYS A 41 -14.83 3.69 5.83
N ALA A 42 -15.80 2.80 5.75
CA ALA A 42 -15.79 1.54 6.48
C ALA A 42 -14.61 0.65 6.05
N GLU A 43 -14.32 0.57 4.76
CA GLU A 43 -13.18 -0.17 4.25
C GLU A 43 -11.86 0.44 4.71
N LEU A 44 -11.71 1.76 4.66
CA LEU A 44 -10.54 2.46 5.17
C LEU A 44 -10.34 2.22 6.68
N GLN A 45 -11.41 2.24 7.47
CA GLN A 45 -11.35 1.92 8.90
C GLN A 45 -10.84 0.50 9.14
N SER A 46 -11.35 -0.47 8.39
CA SER A 46 -10.89 -1.86 8.45
C SER A 46 -9.42 -2.01 8.07
N ALA A 47 -8.99 -1.33 7.01
CA ALA A 47 -7.60 -1.33 6.56
C ALA A 47 -6.65 -0.71 7.61
N ILE A 48 -7.06 0.38 8.26
CA ILE A 48 -6.30 1.00 9.35
C ILE A 48 -6.12 0.03 10.52
N VAL A 49 -7.19 -0.66 10.91
CA VAL A 49 -7.12 -1.68 11.98
C VAL A 49 -6.20 -2.83 11.61
N GLN A 50 -6.23 -3.28 10.36
CA GLN A 50 -5.31 -4.34 9.88
C GLN A 50 -3.84 -3.89 9.93
N LEU A 51 -3.55 -2.64 9.57
CA LEU A 51 -2.19 -2.12 9.49
C LEU A 51 -1.59 -1.75 10.85
N LYS A 52 -2.41 -1.19 11.73
CA LYS A 52 -1.95 -0.61 12.99
C LYS A 52 -2.42 -1.40 14.21
N GLY A 53 -3.55 -2.10 14.11
CA GLY A 53 -4.26 -2.66 15.24
C GLY A 53 -5.09 -1.63 16.02
N GLY A 54 -5.74 -2.08 17.09
CA GLY A 54 -6.57 -1.25 17.94
C GLY A 54 -7.99 -1.02 17.41
N ALA A 55 -8.67 -0.01 17.94
CA ALA A 55 -10.03 0.32 17.55
C ALA A 55 -10.07 1.08 16.21
N ALA A 56 -11.18 0.90 15.47
CA ALA A 56 -11.41 1.63 14.24
C ALA A 56 -11.56 3.14 14.53
N PRO A 57 -10.78 4.00 13.85
CA PRO A 57 -10.86 5.43 14.07
C PRO A 57 -12.10 6.03 13.43
N ARG A 58 -12.54 7.17 13.93
CA ARG A 58 -13.53 7.99 13.23
C ARG A 58 -12.85 8.72 12.08
N LEU A 59 -13.39 8.60 10.89
CA LEU A 59 -12.91 9.29 9.70
C LEU A 59 -13.82 10.48 9.37
N ALA A 60 -13.20 11.57 8.95
CA ALA A 60 -13.93 12.73 8.44
C ALA A 60 -14.69 12.39 7.15
N ASP A 61 -15.71 13.18 6.84
CA ASP A 61 -16.51 12.96 5.62
C ASP A 61 -15.74 13.27 4.34
N ASP A 62 -14.71 14.09 4.44
CA ASP A 62 -13.80 14.48 3.35
C ASP A 62 -12.44 13.77 3.40
N VAL A 63 -12.36 12.63 4.07
CA VAL A 63 -11.11 11.87 4.21
C VAL A 63 -10.49 11.60 2.84
N PHE A 64 -9.21 11.91 2.68
CA PHE A 64 -8.45 11.83 1.42
C PHE A 64 -9.01 12.64 0.23
N SER A 65 -9.89 13.62 0.47
CA SER A 65 -10.42 14.45 -0.62
C SER A 65 -9.45 15.55 -1.06
N THR A 66 -8.74 16.14 -0.12
CA THR A 66 -7.82 17.26 -0.36
C THR A 66 -6.34 16.87 -0.30
N GLY A 67 -6.05 15.70 0.24
CA GLY A 67 -4.69 15.20 0.39
C GLY A 67 -4.64 13.69 0.45
N SER A 68 -3.47 13.14 0.23
CA SER A 68 -3.20 11.70 0.22
C SER A 68 -2.73 11.14 1.55
N SER A 69 -2.57 11.97 2.57
CA SER A 69 -2.10 11.57 3.91
C SER A 69 -3.18 11.73 4.97
N LEU A 70 -3.26 10.76 5.86
CA LEU A 70 -4.14 10.75 7.01
C LEU A 70 -3.31 10.59 8.27
N LEU A 71 -3.50 11.49 9.23
CA LEU A 71 -2.89 11.43 10.55
C LEU A 71 -3.94 11.00 11.58
N ILE A 72 -3.64 9.98 12.35
CA ILE A 72 -4.50 9.48 13.41
C ILE A 72 -3.75 9.59 14.73
N GLU A 73 -4.27 10.40 15.62
CA GLU A 73 -3.76 10.48 16.99
C GLU A 73 -4.16 9.22 17.77
N GLN A 74 -3.20 8.60 18.38
CA GLN A 74 -3.46 7.53 19.34
C GLN A 74 -3.70 8.17 20.70
N THR A 75 -4.96 8.38 21.04
CA THR A 75 -5.31 8.60 22.43
C THR A 75 -5.09 7.29 23.18
N SER A 76 -3.95 7.15 23.82
CA SER A 76 -3.80 6.16 24.87
C SER A 76 -4.72 6.59 26.01
N ASN A 77 -5.91 6.02 26.07
CA ASN A 77 -6.76 6.10 27.24
C ASN A 77 -6.11 5.28 28.37
N LEU A 78 -5.04 5.82 28.93
CA LEU A 78 -4.62 5.46 30.25
C LEU A 78 -5.48 6.25 31.22
N ALA A 79 -6.77 5.88 31.28
CA ALA A 79 -7.62 6.24 32.41
C ALA A 79 -7.18 5.39 33.60
N GLY A 80 -6.01 5.71 34.15
CA GLY A 80 -5.63 5.31 35.48
C GLY A 80 -6.20 6.33 36.47
N PRO A 81 -6.65 5.90 37.66
CA PRO A 81 -7.12 6.84 38.67
C PRO A 81 -5.97 7.74 39.10
N LEU A 82 -6.16 9.05 38.95
CA LEU A 82 -5.58 10.16 39.65
C LEU A 82 -4.25 9.88 40.39
N GLU A 83 -3.14 9.95 39.70
CA GLU A 83 -1.87 10.38 40.30
C GLU A 83 -0.94 10.88 39.18
N SER A 84 -0.67 12.18 39.28
CA SER A 84 0.37 12.95 38.62
C SER A 84 0.48 12.83 37.09
N PRO A 85 0.37 13.95 36.36
CA PRO A 85 0.63 13.96 34.94
C PRO A 85 2.13 13.69 34.72
N ILE A 86 2.48 12.45 34.55
CA ILE A 86 3.74 12.11 33.92
C ILE A 86 3.54 12.48 32.42
N TYR A 87 4.08 13.63 32.05
CA TYR A 87 4.21 14.01 30.66
C TYR A 87 5.20 13.06 29.99
N VAL A 88 4.72 11.86 29.66
CA VAL A 88 5.43 11.01 28.72
C VAL A 88 5.15 11.59 27.36
N THR A 89 6.01 12.45 26.88
CA THR A 89 6.04 12.88 25.49
C THR A 89 6.42 11.68 24.64
N ASN A 90 5.46 10.78 24.44
CA ASN A 90 5.60 9.73 23.43
C ASN A 90 5.44 10.39 22.08
N LYS A 91 6.56 10.66 21.40
CA LYS A 91 6.61 11.10 20.01
C LYS A 91 5.95 10.10 19.03
N GLU A 92 5.43 9.01 19.53
CA GLU A 92 4.81 7.92 18.76
C GLU A 92 3.28 7.92 18.77
N SER A 93 2.65 8.99 19.27
CA SER A 93 1.19 9.06 19.40
C SER A 93 0.44 9.29 18.08
N VAL A 94 1.12 9.57 16.98
CA VAL A 94 0.51 9.85 15.69
C VAL A 94 0.89 8.78 14.68
N ALA A 95 -0.14 8.10 14.14
CA ALA A 95 0.02 7.18 13.02
C ALA A 95 -0.29 7.91 11.71
N ARG A 96 0.62 7.82 10.75
CA ARG A 96 0.45 8.37 9.40
C ARG A 96 0.13 7.26 8.41
N PHE A 97 -0.90 7.46 7.62
CA PHE A 97 -1.27 6.59 6.51
C PHE A 97 -1.26 7.37 5.21
N GLU A 98 -1.01 6.69 4.12
CA GLU A 98 -1.02 7.27 2.78
C GLU A 98 -1.95 6.48 1.87
N LEU A 99 -2.81 7.18 1.15
CA LEU A 99 -3.58 6.59 0.07
C LEU A 99 -2.71 6.60 -1.20
N GLN A 100 -2.51 5.43 -1.77
CA GLN A 100 -1.69 5.26 -2.97
C GLN A 100 -2.47 4.52 -4.04
N LYS A 101 -2.16 4.83 -5.29
CA LYS A 101 -2.55 4.04 -6.44
C LYS A 101 -1.36 3.24 -6.94
N ARG A 102 -1.56 1.94 -7.06
CA ARG A 102 -0.57 1.00 -7.60
C ARG A 102 -1.19 0.28 -8.79
N GLY A 103 -0.85 0.73 -10.02
CA GLY A 103 -1.56 0.30 -11.21
C GLY A 103 -3.03 0.74 -11.15
N ASP A 104 -3.95 -0.20 -11.27
CA ASP A 104 -5.40 0.07 -11.17
C ASP A 104 -5.97 -0.08 -9.75
N LEU A 105 -5.13 -0.44 -8.80
CA LEU A 105 -5.53 -0.74 -7.43
C LEU A 105 -5.24 0.44 -6.49
N CYS A 106 -6.25 0.80 -5.70
CA CYS A 106 -6.06 1.72 -4.57
C CYS A 106 -5.61 0.93 -3.35
N VAL A 107 -4.61 1.44 -2.64
CA VAL A 107 -4.09 0.80 -1.42
C VAL A 107 -3.94 1.83 -0.31
N LEU A 108 -4.15 1.39 0.92
CA LEU A 108 -3.77 2.16 2.10
C LEU A 108 -2.40 1.69 2.56
N TYR A 109 -1.46 2.60 2.57
CA TYR A 109 -0.06 2.34 2.93
C TYR A 109 0.28 2.90 4.30
N PHE A 110 0.98 2.11 5.09
CA PHE A 110 1.47 2.50 6.41
C PHE A 110 3.00 2.59 6.40
N PRO A 111 3.58 3.79 6.28
CA PRO A 111 5.03 3.97 6.14
C PRO A 111 5.84 3.40 7.30
N LYS A 112 5.31 3.43 8.53
CA LYS A 112 6.01 2.93 9.71
C LYS A 112 6.42 1.46 9.61
N THR A 113 5.56 0.62 9.03
CA THR A 113 5.81 -0.82 8.84
C THR A 113 6.09 -1.20 7.40
N GLN A 114 5.95 -0.24 6.47
CA GLN A 114 6.05 -0.46 5.02
C GLN A 114 5.06 -1.49 4.48
N ASN A 115 3.96 -1.69 5.20
CA ASN A 115 2.86 -2.56 4.79
C ASN A 115 1.74 -1.76 4.14
N TYR A 116 0.95 -2.44 3.33
CA TYR A 116 -0.24 -1.86 2.71
C TYR A 116 -1.38 -2.86 2.65
N VAL A 117 -2.60 -2.34 2.57
CA VAL A 117 -3.83 -3.11 2.40
C VAL A 117 -4.50 -2.67 1.11
N PRO A 118 -4.78 -3.58 0.17
CA PRO A 118 -5.56 -3.28 -1.01
C PRO A 118 -7.00 -2.91 -0.64
N LEU A 119 -7.57 -1.96 -1.37
CA LEU A 119 -8.92 -1.45 -1.17
C LEU A 119 -9.77 -1.83 -2.38
N GLU A 120 -10.90 -2.51 -2.15
CA GLU A 120 -11.77 -3.00 -3.22
C GLU A 120 -12.87 -2.02 -3.60
N HIS A 121 -13.40 -1.30 -2.62
CA HIS A 121 -14.52 -0.38 -2.80
C HIS A 121 -14.10 1.08 -2.92
N VAL A 122 -12.84 1.39 -2.62
CA VAL A 122 -12.30 2.74 -2.71
C VAL A 122 -11.87 3.03 -4.14
N LYS A 123 -12.47 4.07 -4.72
CA LYS A 123 -12.04 4.62 -6.02
C LYS A 123 -11.19 5.84 -5.78
N CYS A 124 -9.93 5.77 -6.17
CA CYS A 124 -8.98 6.86 -5.99
C CYS A 124 -8.41 7.33 -7.32
N ARG A 125 -7.99 8.59 -7.33
CA ARG A 125 -7.25 9.20 -8.44
C ARG A 125 -5.81 9.49 -8.03
N PRO A 126 -4.82 9.28 -8.91
CA PRO A 126 -3.47 9.72 -8.62
C PRO A 126 -3.44 11.24 -8.50
N THR A 127 -2.77 11.73 -7.46
CA THR A 127 -2.40 13.14 -7.39
C THR A 127 -1.18 13.32 -8.26
N TYR A 128 -1.31 14.00 -9.38
CA TYR A 128 -0.16 14.44 -10.13
C TYR A 128 0.49 15.57 -9.33
N SER A 129 1.60 15.28 -8.68
CA SER A 129 2.51 16.34 -8.31
C SER A 129 2.93 16.97 -9.63
N ALA A 130 2.45 18.17 -9.89
CA ALA A 130 3.02 18.98 -10.95
C ALA A 130 4.45 19.29 -10.51
N GLU A 131 5.37 18.40 -10.88
CA GLU A 131 6.79 18.72 -10.82
C GLU A 131 7.03 19.85 -11.83
N LYS A 132 7.25 21.01 -11.29
CA LYS A 132 7.85 22.09 -12.08
C LYS A 132 9.34 21.88 -12.15
#